data_4bc704ee6d5e34d9f7c9ae7eddc64188
#
_entry.id   4bc704ee6d5e34d9f7c9ae7eddc64188
#
_cell.length_a   1.000
_cell.length_b   1.000
_cell.length_c   1.000
_cell.angle_alpha   90.00
_cell.angle_beta   90.00
_cell.angle_gamma   90.00
#
_symmetry.space_group_name_H-M   'P 1'
#
loop_
_entity.id
_entity.type
_entity.pdbx_description
1 polymer ?
#
loop_
_entity_poly.entity_id
_entity_poly.type
_entity_poly.pdbx_seq_one_letter_code
_entity_poly.pdbx_strand_id
1 'polypeptide(L)'
;MRYLDVGTAVKISKIGLGTWQFGSKDWGYGDAYSKGEAGAIVRRALELGVTLFDTAEIYGFGRSERILGQAVEGHRDEVFLATKLFPLAPFPPVVQQRAVASANRLGVSRLDLYQVHQPNPLVPDTVIMRGMRALQRIGLVGEVGVSNYPLARWKAAEEALGSRVLSNQVRFSLAAPGPADDLVPYAERTGRVVIAYSPLAQGFLSGRYDGSNRPRNRVRSFNVLFLPVNTERAAGLLRVLREVADAHDATFAQIALAWLIKSTAVVAIPGASSVAQLESNVAAAEIDLSDDEWEALRDAAVRFRPAAGPATLPRLLRARMTR
;
A
#
# COMPACT_ATOMS: atom_id res chain seq x y z
N MET A 1 8.24 -0.12 -17.12
CA MET A 1 7.08 -0.03 -16.18
C MET A 1 5.82 -0.63 -16.81
N ARG A 2 5.07 -1.47 -16.08
CA ARG A 2 3.77 -2.03 -16.49
C ARG A 2 2.61 -1.20 -15.91
N TYR A 3 1.48 -1.14 -16.63
CA TYR A 3 0.33 -0.33 -16.22
C TYR A 3 -0.96 -1.16 -16.21
N LEU A 4 -1.90 -0.73 -15.38
CA LEU A 4 -3.28 -1.22 -15.34
C LEU A 4 -4.20 -0.14 -15.91
N ASP A 5 -4.98 -0.52 -16.91
CA ASP A 5 -6.02 0.33 -17.50
C ASP A 5 -7.37 -0.02 -16.88
N VAL A 6 -7.95 0.92 -16.19
CA VAL A 6 -9.26 0.78 -15.51
C VAL A 6 -10.30 1.79 -16.04
N GLY A 7 -10.01 2.36 -17.20
CA GLY A 7 -10.88 3.38 -17.83
C GLY A 7 -10.80 4.75 -17.12
N THR A 8 -9.67 5.05 -16.48
CA THR A 8 -9.36 6.37 -15.91
C THR A 8 -8.49 7.17 -16.89
N ALA A 9 -8.46 8.51 -16.75
CA ALA A 9 -7.67 9.37 -17.64
C ALA A 9 -6.18 9.00 -17.60
N VAL A 10 -5.65 8.66 -16.41
CA VAL A 10 -4.29 8.19 -16.22
C VAL A 10 -4.30 6.70 -15.90
N LYS A 11 -3.53 5.90 -16.61
CA LYS A 11 -3.33 4.47 -16.33
C LYS A 11 -2.56 4.32 -15.03
N ILE A 12 -2.90 3.32 -14.23
CA ILE A 12 -2.30 3.07 -12.92
C ILE A 12 -1.03 2.23 -13.08
N SER A 13 0.13 2.74 -12.66
CA SER A 13 1.38 1.96 -12.66
C SER A 13 1.29 0.78 -11.69
N LYS A 14 1.82 -0.40 -12.10
CA LYS A 14 1.79 -1.61 -11.27
C LYS A 14 2.60 -1.47 -9.99
N ILE A 15 3.67 -0.67 -10.02
CA ILE A 15 4.39 -0.19 -8.85
C ILE A 15 4.06 1.29 -8.68
N GLY A 16 3.41 1.61 -7.58
CA GLY A 16 3.14 2.98 -7.13
C GLY A 16 4.08 3.40 -6.00
N LEU A 17 3.92 4.61 -5.51
CA LEU A 17 4.65 5.13 -4.35
C LEU A 17 3.68 5.37 -3.18
N GLY A 18 3.83 4.58 -2.10
CA GLY A 18 3.17 4.86 -0.83
C GLY A 18 3.92 5.94 -0.05
N THR A 19 3.22 6.92 0.49
CA THR A 19 3.82 8.08 1.15
C THR A 19 3.59 8.13 2.66
N TRP A 20 3.26 7.00 3.29
CA TRP A 20 3.03 6.94 4.75
C TRP A 20 4.20 7.47 5.57
N GLN A 21 5.44 7.27 5.10
CA GLN A 21 6.65 7.76 5.76
C GLN A 21 6.87 9.27 5.61
N PHE A 22 6.23 9.95 4.65
CA PHE A 22 6.43 11.38 4.42
C PHE A 22 5.85 12.20 5.58
N GLY A 23 6.70 12.98 6.22
CA GLY A 23 6.33 13.80 7.37
C GLY A 23 6.12 13.03 8.67
N SER A 24 6.40 11.73 8.74
CA SER A 24 6.28 10.90 9.93
C SER A 24 7.63 10.65 10.61
N LYS A 25 7.81 11.21 11.81
CA LYS A 25 9.03 11.01 12.62
C LYS A 25 9.26 9.54 12.97
N ASP A 26 8.22 8.75 13.18
CA ASP A 26 8.33 7.32 13.47
C ASP A 26 8.99 6.53 12.31
N TRP A 27 9.02 7.08 11.11
CA TRP A 27 9.71 6.56 9.93
C TRP A 27 11.03 7.27 9.62
N GLY A 28 11.50 8.15 10.51
CA GLY A 28 12.77 8.87 10.36
C GLY A 28 12.68 10.17 9.58
N TYR A 29 11.47 10.69 9.30
CA TYR A 29 11.33 11.99 8.67
C TYR A 29 11.81 13.10 9.63
N GLY A 30 12.70 13.95 9.12
CA GLY A 30 13.37 14.99 9.89
C GLY A 30 14.75 14.58 10.41
N ASP A 31 15.00 13.29 10.63
CA ASP A 31 16.28 12.75 11.11
C ASP A 31 17.03 11.98 10.00
N ALA A 32 16.34 10.99 9.38
CA ALA A 32 16.94 10.14 8.34
C ALA A 32 16.72 10.68 6.93
N TYR A 33 15.68 11.49 6.71
CA TYR A 33 15.44 12.17 5.43
C TYR A 33 14.52 13.38 5.62
N SER A 34 14.63 14.35 4.71
CA SER A 34 13.97 15.66 4.75
C SER A 34 12.82 15.76 3.74
N LYS A 35 12.13 16.92 3.77
CA LYS A 35 11.14 17.27 2.75
C LYS A 35 11.76 17.34 1.35
N GLY A 36 13.00 17.84 1.22
CA GLY A 36 13.72 17.91 -0.05
C GLY A 36 13.98 16.53 -0.63
N GLU A 37 14.38 15.56 0.19
CA GLU A 37 14.59 14.18 -0.22
C GLU A 37 13.27 13.49 -0.58
N ALA A 38 12.19 13.74 0.17
CA ALA A 38 10.85 13.25 -0.19
C ALA A 38 10.42 13.79 -1.56
N GLY A 39 10.65 15.07 -1.84
CA GLY A 39 10.41 15.68 -3.15
C GLY A 39 11.27 15.07 -4.26
N ALA A 40 12.56 14.77 -3.99
CA ALA A 40 13.44 14.12 -4.95
C ALA A 40 12.97 12.68 -5.28
N ILE A 41 12.48 11.93 -4.28
CA ILE A 41 11.89 10.60 -4.48
C ILE A 41 10.68 10.69 -5.40
N VAL A 42 9.78 11.66 -5.21
CA VAL A 42 8.59 11.83 -6.05
C VAL A 42 8.96 12.21 -7.48
N ARG A 43 9.86 13.17 -7.67
CA ARG A 43 10.34 13.56 -9.02
C ARG A 43 10.96 12.35 -9.74
N ARG A 44 11.81 11.61 -9.04
CA ARG A 44 12.42 10.41 -9.62
C ARG A 44 11.38 9.34 -9.96
N ALA A 45 10.32 9.20 -9.16
CA ALA A 45 9.20 8.30 -9.45
C ALA A 45 8.50 8.68 -10.77
N LEU A 46 8.24 9.97 -11.00
CA LEU A 46 7.68 10.48 -12.26
C LEU A 46 8.59 10.15 -13.45
N GLU A 47 9.89 10.42 -13.35
CA GLU A 47 10.88 10.09 -14.40
C GLU A 47 10.90 8.59 -14.74
N LEU A 48 10.64 7.72 -13.76
CA LEU A 48 10.58 6.26 -13.94
C LEU A 48 9.19 5.77 -14.41
N GLY A 49 8.25 6.67 -14.68
CA GLY A 49 6.91 6.35 -15.15
C GLY A 49 5.97 5.84 -14.06
N VAL A 50 6.23 6.14 -12.79
CA VAL A 50 5.27 5.88 -11.71
C VAL A 50 4.13 6.89 -11.83
N THR A 51 2.90 6.39 -11.98
CA THR A 51 1.71 7.24 -12.03
C THR A 51 0.90 7.18 -10.74
N LEU A 52 0.91 6.05 -10.02
CA LEU A 52 0.15 5.88 -8.77
C LEU A 52 0.91 6.43 -7.56
N PHE A 53 0.35 7.44 -6.92
CA PHE A 53 0.83 7.99 -5.64
C PHE A 53 -0.26 7.86 -4.58
N ASP A 54 0.05 7.16 -3.48
CA ASP A 54 -0.90 6.88 -2.40
C ASP A 54 -0.51 7.61 -1.12
N THR A 55 -1.45 8.36 -0.57
CA THR A 55 -1.33 9.10 0.69
C THR A 55 -2.59 8.92 1.56
N ALA A 56 -2.70 9.66 2.67
CA ALA A 56 -3.90 9.77 3.49
C ALA A 56 -3.87 11.03 4.36
N GLU A 57 -5.03 11.56 4.71
CA GLU A 57 -5.18 12.74 5.57
C GLU A 57 -4.56 12.57 6.96
N ILE A 58 -4.50 11.32 7.50
CA ILE A 58 -3.91 11.05 8.81
C ILE A 58 -2.39 10.94 8.76
N TYR A 59 -1.76 10.80 7.59
CA TYR A 59 -0.31 10.66 7.48
C TYR A 59 0.39 11.97 7.84
N GLY A 60 1.07 11.96 8.99
CA GLY A 60 1.68 13.17 9.53
C GLY A 60 0.67 14.32 9.74
N PHE A 61 -0.61 14.03 9.99
CA PHE A 61 -1.69 15.02 10.12
C PHE A 61 -1.81 15.91 8.87
N GLY A 62 -1.89 15.29 7.69
CA GLY A 62 -2.00 15.95 6.39
C GLY A 62 -0.66 16.50 5.84
N ARG A 63 0.46 16.26 6.53
CA ARG A 63 1.79 16.69 6.05
C ARG A 63 2.21 15.90 4.82
N SER A 64 1.91 14.59 4.78
CA SER A 64 2.18 13.74 3.62
C SER A 64 1.47 14.25 2.36
N GLU A 65 0.19 14.63 2.47
CA GLU A 65 -0.57 15.20 1.34
C GLU A 65 0.06 16.51 0.85
N ARG A 66 0.49 17.41 1.76
CA ARG A 66 1.16 18.67 1.37
C ARG A 66 2.52 18.44 0.69
N ILE A 67 3.32 17.50 1.19
CA ILE A 67 4.62 17.18 0.60
C ILE A 67 4.41 16.60 -0.80
N LEU A 68 3.47 15.66 -0.95
CA LEU A 68 3.15 15.06 -2.23
C LEU A 68 2.61 16.09 -3.21
N GLY A 69 1.61 16.89 -2.82
CA GLY A 69 1.00 17.92 -3.66
C GLY A 69 2.03 18.91 -4.23
N GLN A 70 2.96 19.38 -3.39
CA GLN A 70 4.05 20.25 -3.83
C GLN A 70 5.04 19.55 -4.77
N ALA A 71 5.26 18.25 -4.59
CA ALA A 71 6.22 17.51 -5.40
C ALA A 71 5.69 17.12 -6.78
N VAL A 72 4.34 17.01 -6.94
CA VAL A 72 3.68 16.73 -8.22
C VAL A 72 3.12 17.99 -8.90
N GLU A 73 3.42 19.17 -8.37
CA GLU A 73 3.05 20.43 -8.99
C GLU A 73 3.63 20.52 -10.42
N GLY A 74 2.78 20.86 -11.39
CA GLY A 74 3.13 20.84 -12.82
C GLY A 74 3.00 19.49 -13.53
N HIS A 75 2.78 18.39 -12.81
CA HIS A 75 2.64 17.03 -13.34
C HIS A 75 1.25 16.41 -13.08
N ARG A 76 0.24 17.25 -12.83
CA ARG A 76 -1.10 16.76 -12.40
C ARG A 76 -1.73 15.78 -13.37
N ASP A 77 -1.56 15.98 -14.66
CA ASP A 77 -2.16 15.16 -15.71
C ASP A 77 -1.40 13.85 -15.98
N GLU A 78 -0.24 13.68 -15.34
CA GLU A 78 0.60 12.49 -15.44
C GLU A 78 0.40 11.53 -14.25
N VAL A 79 -0.30 11.98 -13.19
CA VAL A 79 -0.41 11.24 -11.92
C VAL A 79 -1.83 10.81 -11.61
N PHE A 80 -1.94 9.64 -10.97
CA PHE A 80 -3.15 9.13 -10.35
C PHE A 80 -3.00 9.23 -8.83
N LEU A 81 -3.64 10.24 -8.25
CA LEU A 81 -3.54 10.56 -6.83
C LEU A 81 -4.60 9.83 -6.03
N ALA A 82 -4.18 8.95 -5.13
CA ALA A 82 -5.02 8.26 -4.18
C ALA A 82 -4.84 8.84 -2.78
N THR A 83 -5.92 9.26 -2.13
CA THR A 83 -5.91 9.62 -0.70
C THR A 83 -7.07 8.96 0.04
N LYS A 84 -7.11 9.11 1.38
CA LYS A 84 -8.03 8.34 2.22
C LYS A 84 -8.69 9.20 3.27
N LEU A 85 -10.00 8.97 3.46
CA LEU A 85 -10.79 9.42 4.59
C LEU A 85 -10.54 8.50 5.79
N PHE A 86 -10.05 8.99 6.90
CA PHE A 86 -10.10 8.25 8.15
C PHE A 86 -11.54 8.28 8.70
N PRO A 87 -12.21 7.14 8.91
CA PRO A 87 -13.65 7.10 9.10
C PRO A 87 -14.07 7.43 10.55
N LEU A 88 -13.59 8.55 11.09
CA LEU A 88 -14.07 9.10 12.35
C LEU A 88 -15.30 9.95 12.07
N ALA A 89 -16.47 9.56 12.62
CA ALA A 89 -17.77 10.21 12.37
C ALA A 89 -18.04 10.48 10.88
N PRO A 90 -18.01 9.45 9.98
CA PRO A 90 -18.02 9.64 8.53
C PRO A 90 -19.44 9.89 7.97
N PHE A 91 -20.14 10.86 8.54
CA PHE A 91 -21.42 11.34 8.01
C PHE A 91 -21.21 12.17 6.73
N PRO A 92 -22.17 12.23 5.80
CA PRO A 92 -21.99 12.87 4.49
C PRO A 92 -21.38 14.28 4.52
N PRO A 93 -21.77 15.22 5.38
CA PRO A 93 -21.12 16.53 5.45
C PRO A 93 -19.65 16.46 5.87
N VAL A 94 -19.31 15.56 6.81
CA VAL A 94 -17.93 15.36 7.27
C VAL A 94 -17.08 14.74 6.17
N VAL A 95 -17.60 13.73 5.46
CA VAL A 95 -16.93 13.12 4.30
C VAL A 95 -16.60 14.16 3.25
N GLN A 96 -17.57 15.06 2.93
CA GLN A 96 -17.39 16.13 1.96
C GLN A 96 -16.35 17.17 2.41
N GLN A 97 -16.45 17.65 3.64
CA GLN A 97 -15.50 18.62 4.20
C GLN A 97 -14.06 18.07 4.19
N ARG A 98 -13.89 16.81 4.54
CA ARG A 98 -12.56 16.17 4.59
C ARG A 98 -11.99 15.93 3.20
N ALA A 99 -12.82 15.59 2.20
CA ALA A 99 -12.39 15.49 0.82
C ALA A 99 -11.89 16.83 0.28
N VAL A 100 -12.62 17.92 0.53
CA VAL A 100 -12.19 19.28 0.19
C VAL A 100 -10.87 19.63 0.87
N ALA A 101 -10.74 19.32 2.16
CA ALA A 101 -9.49 19.56 2.89
C ALA A 101 -8.30 18.74 2.34
N SER A 102 -8.51 17.50 1.92
CA SER A 102 -7.48 16.68 1.26
C SER A 102 -7.10 17.25 -0.10
N ALA A 103 -8.07 17.63 -0.93
CA ALA A 103 -7.83 18.26 -2.24
C ALA A 103 -7.01 19.56 -2.08
N ASN A 104 -7.38 20.41 -1.10
CA ASN A 104 -6.64 21.64 -0.79
C ASN A 104 -5.19 21.36 -0.33
N ARG A 105 -4.95 20.33 0.49
CA ARG A 105 -3.59 19.96 0.92
C ARG A 105 -2.75 19.40 -0.21
N LEU A 106 -3.38 18.68 -1.14
CA LEU A 106 -2.74 18.17 -2.35
C LEU A 106 -2.58 19.24 -3.46
N GLY A 107 -3.26 20.40 -3.34
CA GLY A 107 -3.22 21.45 -4.36
C GLY A 107 -3.95 21.08 -5.65
N VAL A 108 -5.01 20.27 -5.57
CA VAL A 108 -5.74 19.78 -6.73
C VAL A 108 -7.21 20.13 -6.69
N SER A 109 -7.83 20.28 -7.86
CA SER A 109 -9.27 20.49 -8.02
C SER A 109 -10.09 19.19 -7.95
N ARG A 110 -9.44 18.03 -8.18
CA ARG A 110 -10.05 16.71 -8.21
C ARG A 110 -9.11 15.65 -7.64
N LEU A 111 -9.66 14.77 -6.81
CA LEU A 111 -9.02 13.55 -6.32
C LEU A 111 -9.32 12.41 -7.31
N ASP A 112 -8.29 11.70 -7.80
CA ASP A 112 -8.52 10.60 -8.74
C ASP A 112 -9.15 9.41 -8.05
N LEU A 113 -8.65 9.08 -6.83
CA LEU A 113 -9.19 8.02 -5.99
C LEU A 113 -9.32 8.49 -4.54
N TYR A 114 -10.54 8.44 -4.00
CA TYR A 114 -10.80 8.73 -2.60
C TYR A 114 -11.31 7.49 -1.88
N GLN A 115 -10.58 7.03 -0.85
CA GLN A 115 -10.81 5.75 -0.21
C GLN A 115 -11.29 5.90 1.22
N VAL A 116 -12.19 5.03 1.69
CA VAL A 116 -12.46 4.84 3.11
C VAL A 116 -11.31 4.05 3.72
N HIS A 117 -10.55 4.65 4.67
CA HIS A 117 -9.28 4.11 5.17
C HIS A 117 -9.42 2.75 5.89
N GLN A 118 -10.57 2.52 6.51
CA GLN A 118 -10.93 1.24 7.14
C GLN A 118 -12.44 1.19 7.39
N PRO A 119 -13.02 0.00 7.55
CA PRO A 119 -14.41 -0.16 7.93
C PRO A 119 -14.72 0.58 9.24
N ASN A 120 -15.81 1.35 9.28
CA ASN A 120 -16.31 1.89 10.54
C ASN A 120 -17.21 0.83 11.22
N PRO A 121 -17.04 0.55 12.51
CA PRO A 121 -17.86 -0.44 13.22
C PRO A 121 -19.25 0.09 13.61
N LEU A 122 -19.44 1.42 13.67
CA LEU A 122 -20.65 2.06 14.20
C LEU A 122 -21.50 2.72 13.12
N VAL A 123 -20.87 3.23 12.05
CA VAL A 123 -21.56 3.93 10.96
C VAL A 123 -21.66 3.00 9.75
N PRO A 124 -22.85 2.68 9.27
CA PRO A 124 -23.05 1.82 8.11
C PRO A 124 -22.43 2.40 6.83
N ASP A 125 -21.94 1.54 5.95
CA ASP A 125 -21.33 1.95 4.67
C ASP A 125 -22.34 2.72 3.78
N THR A 126 -23.63 2.44 3.89
CA THR A 126 -24.70 3.20 3.18
C THR A 126 -24.67 4.69 3.51
N VAL A 127 -24.30 5.08 4.74
CA VAL A 127 -24.16 6.47 5.16
C VAL A 127 -22.89 7.08 4.55
N ILE A 128 -21.77 6.37 4.65
CA ILE A 128 -20.47 6.81 4.12
C ILE A 128 -20.54 6.98 2.59
N MET A 129 -21.06 5.97 1.90
CA MET A 129 -21.15 5.94 0.44
C MET A 129 -22.10 7.00 -0.11
N ARG A 130 -23.08 7.48 0.68
CA ARG A 130 -23.90 8.63 0.33
C ARG A 130 -23.05 9.92 0.21
N GLY A 131 -22.11 10.11 1.13
CA GLY A 131 -21.14 11.21 1.06
C GLY A 131 -20.20 11.08 -0.15
N MET A 132 -19.68 9.87 -0.39
CA MET A 132 -18.80 9.58 -1.54
C MET A 132 -19.50 9.81 -2.88
N ARG A 133 -20.76 9.38 -3.01
CA ARG A 133 -21.58 9.61 -4.21
C ARG A 133 -21.79 11.10 -4.47
N ALA A 134 -22.02 11.89 -3.44
CA ALA A 134 -22.18 13.34 -3.59
C ALA A 134 -20.91 13.99 -4.13
N LEU A 135 -19.72 13.54 -3.66
CA LEU A 135 -18.43 14.01 -4.13
C LEU A 135 -18.16 13.65 -5.61
N GLN A 136 -18.57 12.44 -6.05
CA GLN A 136 -18.50 12.06 -7.46
C GLN A 136 -19.41 12.92 -8.33
N ARG A 137 -20.63 13.18 -7.87
CA ARG A 137 -21.61 13.99 -8.64
C ARG A 137 -21.14 15.43 -8.91
N ILE A 138 -20.41 16.02 -7.97
CA ILE A 138 -19.84 17.38 -8.15
C ILE A 138 -18.47 17.37 -8.81
N GLY A 139 -17.93 16.19 -9.17
CA GLY A 139 -16.65 16.04 -9.86
C GLY A 139 -15.40 16.21 -8.99
N LEU A 140 -15.55 16.38 -7.66
CA LEU A 140 -14.40 16.50 -6.75
C LEU A 140 -13.65 15.17 -6.58
N VAL A 141 -14.35 14.03 -6.70
CA VAL A 141 -13.79 12.68 -6.63
C VAL A 141 -14.07 11.96 -7.95
N GLY A 142 -13.05 11.41 -8.55
CA GLY A 142 -13.15 10.57 -9.75
C GLY A 142 -13.68 9.19 -9.39
N GLU A 143 -12.84 8.42 -8.73
CA GLU A 143 -13.13 7.06 -8.31
C GLU A 143 -13.23 6.94 -6.80
N VAL A 144 -14.11 6.04 -6.34
CA VAL A 144 -14.24 5.68 -4.93
C VAL A 144 -13.56 4.35 -4.68
N GLY A 145 -12.86 4.25 -3.54
CA GLY A 145 -12.25 3.03 -3.06
C GLY A 145 -12.55 2.77 -1.59
N VAL A 146 -12.18 1.59 -1.14
CA VAL A 146 -12.19 1.18 0.26
C VAL A 146 -10.84 0.64 0.67
N SER A 147 -10.62 0.45 1.97
CA SER A 147 -9.39 -0.17 2.47
C SER A 147 -9.72 -1.07 3.65
N ASN A 148 -9.09 -2.26 3.67
CA ASN A 148 -9.28 -3.29 4.69
C ASN A 148 -10.73 -3.85 4.77
N TYR A 149 -11.45 -3.86 3.66
CA TYR A 149 -12.78 -4.43 3.58
C TYR A 149 -12.70 -5.93 3.22
N PRO A 150 -13.38 -6.83 3.95
CA PRO A 150 -13.64 -8.17 3.47
C PRO A 150 -14.45 -8.13 2.17
N LEU A 151 -14.37 -9.17 1.34
CA LEU A 151 -15.01 -9.21 0.04
C LEU A 151 -16.52 -8.90 0.09
N ALA A 152 -17.23 -9.51 1.05
CA ALA A 152 -18.68 -9.28 1.21
C ALA A 152 -18.99 -7.79 1.49
N ARG A 153 -18.18 -7.14 2.32
CA ARG A 153 -18.35 -5.72 2.64
C ARG A 153 -17.94 -4.79 1.47
N TRP A 154 -16.93 -5.17 0.67
CA TRP A 154 -16.60 -4.45 -0.54
C TRP A 154 -17.77 -4.42 -1.53
N LYS A 155 -18.40 -5.58 -1.78
CA LYS A 155 -19.61 -5.69 -2.60
C LYS A 155 -20.77 -4.86 -2.05
N ALA A 156 -21.03 -4.95 -0.74
CA ALA A 156 -22.09 -4.15 -0.10
C ALA A 156 -21.82 -2.63 -0.19
N ALA A 157 -20.56 -2.20 -0.11
CA ALA A 157 -20.18 -0.80 -0.31
C ALA A 157 -20.43 -0.35 -1.76
N GLU A 158 -20.19 -1.21 -2.74
CA GLU A 158 -20.48 -0.96 -4.16
C GLU A 158 -21.99 -0.81 -4.40
N GLU A 159 -22.81 -1.70 -3.85
CA GLU A 159 -24.27 -1.59 -3.88
C GLU A 159 -24.75 -0.27 -3.22
N ALA A 160 -24.21 0.06 -2.05
CA ALA A 160 -24.52 1.28 -1.34
C ALA A 160 -24.09 2.55 -2.10
N LEU A 161 -22.98 2.52 -2.84
CA LEU A 161 -22.52 3.61 -3.68
C LEU A 161 -23.42 3.76 -4.95
N GLY A 162 -23.94 2.66 -5.48
CA GLY A 162 -24.72 2.60 -6.72
C GLY A 162 -23.88 2.78 -7.99
N SER A 163 -22.56 2.60 -7.86
CA SER A 163 -21.58 2.56 -8.94
C SER A 163 -20.38 1.73 -8.47
N ARG A 164 -19.38 1.50 -9.34
CA ARG A 164 -18.22 0.70 -8.95
C ARG A 164 -17.47 1.35 -7.78
N VAL A 165 -17.06 0.53 -6.81
CA VAL A 165 -15.99 0.85 -5.87
C VAL A 165 -14.71 0.30 -6.47
N LEU A 166 -13.92 1.18 -7.10
CA LEU A 166 -12.80 0.80 -7.97
C LEU A 166 -11.75 -0.07 -7.26
N SER A 167 -11.42 0.27 -6.02
CA SER A 167 -10.31 -0.39 -5.34
C SER A 167 -10.63 -0.85 -3.92
N ASN A 168 -9.93 -1.92 -3.51
CA ASN A 168 -9.79 -2.26 -2.10
C ASN A 168 -8.29 -2.29 -1.76
N GLN A 169 -7.85 -1.38 -0.90
CA GLN A 169 -6.47 -1.32 -0.45
C GLN A 169 -6.29 -2.18 0.79
N VAL A 170 -5.48 -3.23 0.70
CA VAL A 170 -5.31 -4.23 1.77
C VAL A 170 -3.85 -4.55 2.03
N ARG A 171 -3.56 -5.06 3.25
CA ARG A 171 -2.23 -5.62 3.52
C ARG A 171 -2.06 -6.90 2.71
N PHE A 172 -1.17 -6.83 1.73
CA PHE A 172 -0.91 -7.95 0.83
C PHE A 172 0.57 -8.07 0.51
N SER A 173 1.12 -9.24 0.77
CA SER A 173 2.53 -9.59 0.56
C SER A 173 2.72 -11.10 0.71
N LEU A 174 3.90 -11.63 0.39
CA LEU A 174 4.26 -13.02 0.69
C LEU A 174 4.18 -13.38 2.19
N ALA A 175 4.26 -12.40 3.09
CA ALA A 175 4.05 -12.62 4.53
C ALA A 175 2.57 -12.47 4.97
N ALA A 176 1.69 -12.10 4.08
CA ALA A 176 0.24 -11.95 4.28
C ALA A 176 -0.49 -12.22 2.97
N PRO A 177 -0.51 -13.46 2.46
CA PRO A 177 -0.99 -13.81 1.12
C PRO A 177 -2.52 -13.88 1.00
N GLY A 178 -3.28 -13.82 2.09
CA GLY A 178 -4.74 -14.06 2.12
C GLY A 178 -5.57 -13.36 1.03
N PRO A 179 -5.31 -12.10 0.63
CA PRO A 179 -6.05 -11.44 -0.45
C PRO A 179 -6.02 -12.17 -1.80
N ALA A 180 -5.04 -13.05 -2.03
CA ALA A 180 -4.95 -13.86 -3.24
C ALA A 180 -6.10 -14.89 -3.38
N ASP A 181 -6.77 -15.25 -2.27
CA ASP A 181 -7.76 -16.32 -2.27
C ASP A 181 -9.16 -15.82 -2.68
N ASP A 182 -9.50 -14.55 -2.43
CA ASP A 182 -10.84 -14.01 -2.67
C ASP A 182 -10.87 -12.63 -3.33
N LEU A 183 -10.10 -11.65 -2.82
CA LEU A 183 -10.14 -10.27 -3.29
C LEU A 183 -9.53 -10.13 -4.69
N VAL A 184 -8.41 -10.80 -4.95
CA VAL A 184 -7.73 -10.73 -6.24
C VAL A 184 -8.58 -11.38 -7.33
N PRO A 185 -9.08 -12.63 -7.19
CA PRO A 185 -9.96 -13.23 -8.19
C PRO A 185 -11.25 -12.42 -8.45
N TYR A 186 -11.79 -11.78 -7.41
CA TYR A 186 -12.94 -10.89 -7.59
C TYR A 186 -12.57 -9.66 -8.44
N ALA A 187 -11.45 -9.02 -8.11
CA ALA A 187 -10.99 -7.83 -8.81
C ALA A 187 -10.70 -8.12 -10.29
N GLU A 188 -10.04 -9.24 -10.60
CA GLU A 188 -9.76 -9.67 -11.98
C GLU A 188 -11.03 -9.88 -12.80
N ARG A 189 -12.02 -10.59 -12.24
CA ARG A 189 -13.29 -10.85 -12.95
C ARG A 189 -14.13 -9.60 -13.17
N THR A 190 -13.97 -8.58 -12.35
CA THR A 190 -14.87 -7.42 -12.34
C THR A 190 -14.21 -6.12 -12.77
N GLY A 191 -12.93 -6.15 -13.19
CA GLY A 191 -12.17 -4.95 -13.56
C GLY A 191 -11.97 -3.98 -12.39
N ARG A 192 -11.78 -4.51 -11.17
CA ARG A 192 -11.46 -3.77 -9.96
C ARG A 192 -9.96 -3.87 -9.65
N VAL A 193 -9.49 -3.13 -8.65
CA VAL A 193 -8.08 -3.07 -8.28
C VAL A 193 -7.88 -3.46 -6.81
N VAL A 194 -6.96 -4.37 -6.56
CA VAL A 194 -6.40 -4.60 -5.23
C VAL A 194 -5.12 -3.78 -5.11
N ILE A 195 -5.10 -2.82 -4.19
CA ILE A 195 -3.91 -2.02 -3.89
C ILE A 195 -3.20 -2.68 -2.70
N ALA A 196 -2.02 -3.25 -2.94
CA ALA A 196 -1.24 -3.93 -1.92
C ALA A 196 -0.42 -2.93 -1.09
N TYR A 197 -0.84 -2.64 0.15
CA TYR A 197 -0.01 -1.88 1.07
C TYR A 197 0.89 -2.80 1.90
N SER A 198 2.02 -2.25 2.41
CA SER A 198 3.09 -3.02 3.07
C SER A 198 3.54 -4.24 2.26
N PRO A 199 3.78 -4.10 0.94
CA PRO A 199 4.07 -5.23 0.05
C PRO A 199 5.37 -5.96 0.42
N LEU A 200 6.29 -5.27 1.11
CA LEU A 200 7.55 -5.82 1.63
C LEU A 200 7.49 -6.17 3.13
N ALA A 201 6.28 -6.21 3.72
CA ALA A 201 6.06 -6.48 5.15
C ALA A 201 6.98 -5.62 6.06
N GLN A 202 7.06 -4.31 5.78
CA GLN A 202 7.92 -3.32 6.44
C GLN A 202 9.43 -3.65 6.35
N GLY A 203 9.83 -4.33 5.30
CA GLY A 203 11.21 -4.74 5.03
C GLY A 203 11.56 -6.16 5.50
N PHE A 204 10.62 -6.90 6.09
CA PHE A 204 10.82 -8.30 6.46
C PHE A 204 11.21 -9.17 5.24
N LEU A 205 10.58 -8.90 4.09
CA LEU A 205 10.84 -9.59 2.81
C LEU A 205 12.02 -9.00 2.02
N SER A 206 12.85 -8.14 2.61
CA SER A 206 14.02 -7.58 1.93
C SER A 206 15.30 -8.40 2.11
N GLY A 207 15.27 -9.47 2.91
CA GLY A 207 16.46 -10.24 3.29
C GLY A 207 17.43 -9.51 4.24
N ARG A 208 17.15 -8.24 4.58
CA ARG A 208 18.01 -7.42 5.46
C ARG A 208 17.98 -7.86 6.92
N TYR A 209 16.82 -8.37 7.36
CA TYR A 209 16.58 -8.68 8.77
C TYR A 209 16.54 -10.19 8.99
N ASP A 210 17.34 -10.64 9.93
CA ASP A 210 17.45 -12.03 10.37
C ASP A 210 17.45 -12.12 11.90
N GLY A 211 17.82 -13.25 12.45
CA GLY A 211 17.92 -13.45 13.90
C GLY A 211 18.96 -12.55 14.57
N SER A 212 19.99 -12.12 13.86
CA SER A 212 21.11 -11.30 14.36
C SER A 212 20.90 -9.80 14.10
N ASN A 213 20.28 -9.44 12.97
CA ASN A 213 20.03 -8.05 12.57
C ASN A 213 18.53 -7.72 12.67
N ARG A 214 18.15 -6.94 13.69
CA ARG A 214 16.76 -6.53 13.92
C ARG A 214 16.55 -5.05 13.62
N PRO A 215 15.34 -4.66 13.18
CA PRO A 215 15.05 -3.26 12.92
C PRO A 215 15.08 -2.43 14.20
N ARG A 216 15.75 -1.27 14.15
CA ARG A 216 15.83 -0.31 15.27
C ARG A 216 14.71 0.73 15.26
N ASN A 217 14.00 0.87 14.13
CA ASN A 217 12.92 1.84 13.96
C ASN A 217 11.72 1.47 14.86
N ARG A 218 11.08 2.47 15.48
CA ARG A 218 9.98 2.29 16.43
C ARG A 218 8.79 1.52 15.83
N VAL A 219 8.37 1.84 14.59
CA VAL A 219 7.24 1.17 13.93
C VAL A 219 7.53 -0.32 13.73
N ARG A 220 8.72 -0.65 13.18
CA ARG A 220 9.12 -2.03 12.93
C ARG A 220 9.34 -2.83 14.21
N SER A 221 9.78 -2.17 15.30
CA SER A 221 10.03 -2.86 16.57
C SER A 221 8.76 -3.41 17.24
N PHE A 222 7.59 -2.91 16.85
CA PHE A 222 6.29 -3.43 17.29
C PHE A 222 5.70 -4.48 16.33
N ASN A 223 6.33 -4.72 15.18
CA ASN A 223 5.82 -5.72 14.25
C ASN A 223 6.27 -7.12 14.68
N VAL A 224 5.29 -7.97 14.97
CA VAL A 224 5.52 -9.36 15.42
C VAL A 224 6.35 -10.19 14.44
N LEU A 225 6.36 -9.84 13.15
CA LEU A 225 7.18 -10.55 12.14
C LEU A 225 8.67 -10.56 12.48
N PHE A 226 9.18 -9.52 13.17
CA PHE A 226 10.59 -9.44 13.57
C PHE A 226 10.92 -10.13 14.89
N LEU A 227 9.98 -10.87 15.49
CA LEU A 227 10.29 -11.76 16.61
C LEU A 227 11.13 -12.96 16.12
N PRO A 228 12.11 -13.44 16.92
CA PRO A 228 12.95 -14.57 16.53
C PRO A 228 12.17 -15.77 16.04
N VAL A 229 11.12 -16.15 16.77
CA VAL A 229 10.25 -17.27 16.39
C VAL A 229 9.62 -17.11 15.01
N ASN A 230 9.38 -15.89 14.55
CA ASN A 230 8.80 -15.65 13.23
C ASN A 230 9.88 -15.58 12.15
N THR A 231 11.07 -15.12 12.48
CA THR A 231 12.24 -15.20 11.58
C THR A 231 12.61 -16.67 11.30
N GLU A 232 12.61 -17.51 12.32
CA GLU A 232 12.83 -18.96 12.19
C GLU A 232 11.75 -19.63 11.35
N ARG A 233 10.47 -19.32 11.61
CA ARG A 233 9.33 -19.85 10.82
C ARG A 233 9.36 -19.43 9.36
N ALA A 234 9.91 -18.25 9.07
CA ALA A 234 10.02 -17.72 7.72
C ALA A 234 11.17 -18.37 6.90
N ALA A 235 12.03 -19.20 7.51
CA ALA A 235 13.19 -19.76 6.82
C ALA A 235 12.83 -20.46 5.49
N GLY A 236 11.73 -21.21 5.46
CA GLY A 236 11.24 -21.86 4.25
C GLY A 236 10.82 -20.87 3.16
N LEU A 237 10.08 -19.81 3.52
CA LEU A 237 9.68 -18.75 2.60
C LEU A 237 10.90 -17.98 2.08
N LEU A 238 11.80 -17.59 2.98
CA LEU A 238 12.99 -16.82 2.61
C LEU A 238 13.96 -17.63 1.75
N ARG A 239 14.00 -18.96 1.90
CA ARG A 239 14.78 -19.85 1.04
C ARG A 239 14.25 -19.85 -0.39
N VAL A 240 12.94 -20.08 -0.59
CA VAL A 240 12.33 -20.04 -1.93
C VAL A 240 12.49 -18.65 -2.56
N LEU A 241 12.30 -17.59 -1.76
CA LEU A 241 12.48 -16.21 -2.22
C LEU A 241 13.92 -15.96 -2.69
N ARG A 242 14.92 -16.56 -2.02
CA ARG A 242 16.32 -16.47 -2.42
C ARG A 242 16.58 -17.22 -3.73
N GLU A 243 16.12 -18.46 -3.85
CA GLU A 243 16.29 -19.29 -5.05
C GLU A 243 15.76 -18.57 -6.30
N VAL A 244 14.57 -17.96 -6.20
CA VAL A 244 13.98 -17.19 -7.31
C VAL A 244 14.75 -15.87 -7.53
N ALA A 245 15.21 -15.20 -6.47
CA ALA A 245 15.97 -13.95 -6.60
C ALA A 245 17.33 -14.20 -7.31
N ASP A 246 18.03 -15.27 -6.95
CA ASP A 246 19.29 -15.66 -7.57
C ASP A 246 19.09 -16.02 -9.06
N ALA A 247 17.97 -16.68 -9.42
CA ALA A 247 17.66 -17.03 -10.81
C ALA A 247 17.40 -15.80 -11.69
N HIS A 248 16.95 -14.70 -11.13
CA HIS A 248 16.64 -13.45 -11.84
C HIS A 248 17.71 -12.36 -11.67
N ASP A 249 18.83 -12.64 -11.00
CA ASP A 249 19.83 -11.62 -10.59
C ASP A 249 19.16 -10.40 -9.90
N ALA A 250 18.19 -10.68 -9.03
CA ALA A 250 17.34 -9.70 -8.41
C ALA A 250 17.41 -9.75 -6.88
N THR A 251 16.94 -8.67 -6.24
CA THR A 251 16.82 -8.64 -4.78
C THR A 251 15.53 -9.34 -4.32
N PHE A 252 15.51 -9.82 -3.09
CA PHE A 252 14.32 -10.37 -2.44
C PHE A 252 13.12 -9.42 -2.52
N ALA A 253 13.36 -8.12 -2.33
CA ALA A 253 12.33 -7.10 -2.41
C ALA A 253 11.73 -7.00 -3.81
N GLN A 254 12.55 -7.07 -4.85
CA GLN A 254 12.09 -7.03 -6.23
C GLN A 254 11.24 -8.25 -6.58
N ILE A 255 11.67 -9.47 -6.19
CA ILE A 255 10.88 -10.69 -6.40
C ILE A 255 9.56 -10.64 -5.62
N ALA A 256 9.57 -10.18 -4.36
CA ALA A 256 8.34 -10.04 -3.59
C ALA A 256 7.35 -9.05 -4.21
N LEU A 257 7.81 -7.97 -4.83
CA LEU A 257 6.99 -7.02 -5.58
C LEU A 257 6.52 -7.61 -6.91
N ALA A 258 7.41 -8.28 -7.67
CA ALA A 258 7.09 -8.94 -8.94
C ALA A 258 6.00 -10.00 -8.75
N TRP A 259 6.07 -10.77 -7.66
CA TRP A 259 5.04 -11.75 -7.28
C TRP A 259 3.65 -11.11 -7.15
N LEU A 260 3.54 -9.96 -6.47
CA LEU A 260 2.28 -9.25 -6.30
C LEU A 260 1.71 -8.75 -7.63
N ILE A 261 2.54 -8.13 -8.44
CA ILE A 261 2.10 -7.46 -9.67
C ILE A 261 1.96 -8.38 -10.88
N LYS A 262 2.24 -9.68 -10.74
CA LYS A 262 1.95 -10.69 -11.76
C LYS A 262 0.45 -10.78 -12.04
N SER A 263 -0.41 -10.69 -11.01
CA SER A 263 -1.87 -10.58 -11.17
C SER A 263 -2.24 -9.33 -11.96
N THR A 264 -3.19 -9.46 -12.89
CA THR A 264 -3.67 -8.36 -13.73
C THR A 264 -4.40 -7.27 -12.94
N ALA A 265 -4.94 -7.58 -11.74
CA ALA A 265 -5.74 -6.68 -10.92
C ALA A 265 -4.99 -6.10 -9.69
N VAL A 266 -3.73 -6.47 -9.48
CA VAL A 266 -2.96 -6.01 -8.30
C VAL A 266 -1.97 -4.92 -8.68
N VAL A 267 -1.91 -3.88 -7.87
CA VAL A 267 -0.87 -2.85 -7.86
C VAL A 267 -0.23 -2.80 -6.49
N ALA A 268 1.08 -2.59 -6.40
CA ALA A 268 1.79 -2.50 -5.13
C ALA A 268 2.25 -1.07 -4.85
N ILE A 269 2.14 -0.63 -3.59
CA ILE A 269 2.54 0.71 -3.16
C ILE A 269 3.64 0.64 -2.08
N PRO A 270 4.86 0.15 -2.43
CA PRO A 270 5.98 0.22 -1.51
C PRO A 270 6.31 1.67 -1.15
N GLY A 271 6.69 1.90 0.10
CA GLY A 271 7.30 3.17 0.51
C GLY A 271 8.79 3.17 0.16
N ALA A 272 9.35 4.37 -0.06
CA ALA A 272 10.79 4.57 -0.23
C ALA A 272 11.26 5.74 0.63
N SER A 273 12.39 5.61 1.31
CA SER A 273 13.05 6.66 2.08
C SER A 273 14.34 7.17 1.42
N SER A 274 14.66 6.67 0.23
CA SER A 274 15.74 7.17 -0.64
C SER A 274 15.40 6.91 -2.11
N VAL A 275 16.04 7.66 -3.01
CA VAL A 275 15.92 7.45 -4.47
C VAL A 275 16.33 6.04 -4.85
N ALA A 276 17.43 5.52 -4.32
CA ALA A 276 17.89 4.17 -4.60
C ALA A 276 16.87 3.08 -4.21
N GLN A 277 16.15 3.26 -3.08
CA GLN A 277 15.06 2.34 -2.71
C GLN A 277 13.89 2.42 -3.68
N LEU A 278 13.54 3.61 -4.14
CA LEU A 278 12.51 3.79 -5.16
C LEU A 278 12.89 3.08 -6.46
N GLU A 279 14.10 3.34 -6.97
CA GLU A 279 14.61 2.72 -8.21
C GLU A 279 14.59 1.19 -8.11
N SER A 280 15.08 0.64 -7.01
CA SER A 280 15.03 -0.81 -6.76
C SER A 280 13.59 -1.36 -6.73
N ASN A 281 12.65 -0.64 -6.10
CA ASN A 281 11.24 -1.05 -6.09
C ASN A 281 10.62 -1.01 -7.49
N VAL A 282 10.91 0.03 -8.26
CA VAL A 282 10.37 0.23 -9.62
C VAL A 282 10.91 -0.82 -10.59
N ALA A 283 12.18 -1.20 -10.46
CA ALA A 283 12.80 -2.25 -11.27
C ALA A 283 12.08 -3.62 -11.17
N ALA A 284 11.36 -3.87 -10.07
CA ALA A 284 10.52 -5.07 -9.94
C ALA A 284 9.45 -5.19 -11.06
N ALA A 285 9.06 -4.06 -11.67
CA ALA A 285 8.09 -4.06 -12.76
C ALA A 285 8.63 -4.68 -14.06
N GLU A 286 9.93 -4.89 -14.19
CA GLU A 286 10.56 -5.50 -15.36
C GLU A 286 10.78 -7.02 -15.20
N ILE A 287 10.61 -7.53 -13.98
CA ILE A 287 10.79 -8.97 -13.69
C ILE A 287 9.52 -9.71 -14.08
N ASP A 288 9.66 -10.72 -14.90
CA ASP A 288 8.58 -11.61 -15.33
C ASP A 288 8.81 -13.02 -14.74
N LEU A 289 8.08 -13.31 -13.67
CA LEU A 289 8.12 -14.61 -13.01
C LEU A 289 7.38 -15.64 -13.84
N SER A 290 7.93 -16.82 -14.02
CA SER A 290 7.22 -17.98 -14.56
C SER A 290 6.02 -18.36 -13.65
N ASP A 291 5.11 -19.17 -14.15
CA ASP A 291 3.99 -19.66 -13.35
C ASP A 291 4.47 -20.58 -12.21
N ASP A 292 5.49 -21.42 -12.49
CA ASP A 292 6.08 -22.32 -11.49
C ASP A 292 6.76 -21.53 -10.35
N GLU A 293 7.49 -20.47 -10.66
CA GLU A 293 8.11 -19.60 -9.65
C GLU A 293 7.06 -18.87 -8.81
N TRP A 294 6.02 -18.37 -9.47
CA TRP A 294 4.93 -17.69 -8.78
C TRP A 294 4.20 -18.63 -7.82
N GLU A 295 3.87 -19.86 -8.26
CA GLU A 295 3.23 -20.87 -7.43
C GLU A 295 4.14 -21.35 -6.31
N ALA A 296 5.43 -21.57 -6.56
CA ALA A 296 6.40 -21.94 -5.53
C ALA A 296 6.47 -20.89 -4.40
N LEU A 297 6.49 -19.60 -4.77
CA LEU A 297 6.45 -18.48 -3.82
C LEU A 297 5.11 -18.43 -3.07
N ARG A 298 3.98 -18.62 -3.75
CA ARG A 298 2.65 -18.68 -3.14
C ARG A 298 2.55 -19.81 -2.12
N ASP A 299 2.99 -20.99 -2.49
CA ASP A 299 2.98 -22.15 -1.60
C ASP A 299 3.84 -21.96 -0.36
N ALA A 300 5.02 -21.37 -0.53
CA ALA A 300 5.89 -21.03 0.59
C ALA A 300 5.27 -19.96 1.49
N ALA A 301 4.58 -18.96 0.90
CA ALA A 301 3.85 -17.92 1.62
C ALA A 301 2.66 -18.49 2.41
N VAL A 302 1.90 -19.42 1.83
CA VAL A 302 0.76 -20.09 2.50
C VAL A 302 1.24 -20.96 3.66
N ARG A 303 2.39 -21.63 3.52
CA ARG A 303 3.01 -22.42 4.62
C ARG A 303 3.56 -21.55 5.74
N PHE A 304 3.93 -20.31 5.47
CA PHE A 304 4.40 -19.38 6.50
C PHE A 304 3.25 -18.94 7.39
N ARG A 305 3.25 -19.41 8.64
CA ARG A 305 2.26 -19.04 9.66
C ARG A 305 2.96 -18.29 10.80
N PRO A 306 2.99 -16.95 10.76
CA PRO A 306 3.61 -16.18 11.82
C PRO A 306 2.87 -16.35 13.15
N ALA A 307 3.60 -16.45 14.26
CA ALA A 307 3.02 -16.32 15.57
C ALA A 307 2.45 -14.90 15.73
N ALA A 308 1.17 -14.80 16.08
CA ALA A 308 0.44 -13.55 16.22
C ALA A 308 -0.50 -13.60 17.43
N GLY A 309 -1.18 -12.47 17.72
CA GLY A 309 -2.17 -12.39 18.78
C GLY A 309 -1.59 -12.10 20.18
N PRO A 310 -2.45 -12.12 21.24
CA PRO A 310 -2.08 -11.71 22.61
C PRO A 310 -0.89 -12.46 23.20
N ALA A 311 -0.70 -13.74 22.82
CA ALA A 311 0.42 -14.56 23.30
C ALA A 311 1.81 -14.05 22.82
N THR A 312 1.87 -13.18 21.81
CA THR A 312 3.13 -12.56 21.36
C THR A 312 3.49 -11.29 22.12
N LEU A 313 2.57 -10.68 22.85
CA LEU A 313 2.76 -9.41 23.55
C LEU A 313 3.89 -9.46 24.59
N PRO A 314 4.00 -10.47 25.48
CA PRO A 314 5.12 -10.58 26.41
C PRO A 314 6.47 -10.73 25.69
N ARG A 315 6.50 -11.41 24.53
CA ARG A 315 7.72 -11.58 23.72
C ARG A 315 8.17 -10.26 23.08
N LEU A 316 7.21 -9.45 22.61
CA LEU A 316 7.49 -8.10 22.09
C LEU A 316 8.06 -7.18 23.19
N LEU A 317 7.49 -7.22 24.39
CA LEU A 317 7.96 -6.43 25.53
C LEU A 317 9.38 -6.85 25.95
N ARG A 318 9.65 -8.16 26.09
CA ARG A 318 10.98 -8.68 26.41
C ARG A 318 12.01 -8.31 25.34
N ALA A 319 11.67 -8.45 24.06
CA ALA A 319 12.57 -8.11 22.97
C ALA A 319 12.94 -6.61 22.93
N ARG A 320 12.23 -5.74 23.66
CA ARG A 320 12.56 -4.32 23.85
C ARG A 320 13.47 -4.08 25.05
N MET A 321 13.33 -4.88 26.13
CA MET A 321 14.12 -4.72 27.35
C MET A 321 15.57 -5.22 27.17
N THR A 322 15.82 -6.04 26.17
CA THR A 322 17.16 -6.59 25.84
C THR A 322 17.91 -5.75 24.79
N ARG A 323 17.48 -4.53 24.56
CA ARG A 323 18.14 -3.49 23.75
C ARG A 323 18.67 -2.42 24.68
#